data_fd2c50ab8b51c8976d0ce2e33d20b1bc
#
_entry.id   fd2c50ab8b51c8976d0ce2e33d20b1bc
#
_cell.length_a   1.000
_cell.length_b   1.000
_cell.length_c   1.000
_cell.angle_alpha   90.00
_cell.angle_beta   90.00
_cell.angle_gamma   90.00
#
_symmetry.space_group_name_H-M   'P 1'
#
loop_
_entity.id
_entity.type
_entity.pdbx_description
1 polymer ?
#
loop_
_entity_poly.entity_id
_entity_poly.type
_entity_poly.pdbx_seq_one_letter_code
_entity_poly.pdbx_strand_id
1 'polypeptide(L)'
;MRIWAKAIKGGKIRKQFVYEREGKVVYSQFFTYLSEICATLDVPTPVLLKTHIFNFAKFNHVNFLPRDFVESFPYDKLTLENIF
;
A
#
# COMPACT_ATOMS: atom_id res chain seq x y z
N MET A 1 -11.73 -2.32 9.26
CA MET A 1 -10.65 -2.52 8.28
C MET A 1 -9.35 -1.94 8.83
N ARG A 2 -8.30 -2.73 8.79
CA ARG A 2 -6.95 -2.29 9.19
C ARG A 2 -5.95 -2.75 8.14
N ILE A 3 -5.19 -1.81 7.60
CA ILE A 3 -4.17 -2.09 6.58
C ILE A 3 -2.82 -1.64 7.13
N TRP A 4 -1.88 -2.59 7.21
CA TRP A 4 -0.52 -2.30 7.65
C TRP A 4 0.34 -2.01 6.42
N ALA A 5 0.80 -0.78 6.32
CA ALA A 5 1.61 -0.31 5.21
C ALA A 5 3.07 -0.22 5.63
N LYS A 6 3.98 -0.73 4.79
CA LYS A 6 5.41 -0.80 5.09
C LYS A 6 6.21 -0.38 3.87
N ALA A 7 7.14 0.56 4.03
CA ALA A 7 8.17 0.83 3.03
C ALA A 7 9.43 0.09 3.45
N ILE A 8 9.87 -0.85 2.62
CA ILE A 8 10.93 -1.81 2.96
C ILE A 8 12.15 -1.56 2.09
N LYS A 9 13.34 -1.55 2.71
CA LYS A 9 14.63 -1.47 2.00
C LYS A 9 15.68 -2.30 2.71
N GLY A 10 16.40 -3.12 1.93
CA GLY A 10 17.43 -4.00 2.49
C GLY A 10 16.89 -5.00 3.48
N GLY A 11 15.66 -5.48 3.28
CA GLY A 11 15.01 -6.43 4.18
C GLY A 11 14.52 -5.83 5.49
N LYS A 12 14.57 -4.49 5.63
CA LYS A 12 14.15 -3.81 6.87
C LYS A 12 12.99 -2.86 6.58
N ILE A 13 12.07 -2.77 7.56
CA ILE A 13 10.98 -1.80 7.52
C ILE A 13 11.57 -0.42 7.82
N ARG A 14 11.49 0.50 6.85
CA ARG A 14 12.01 1.87 7.01
C ARG A 14 10.94 2.85 7.43
N LYS A 15 9.70 2.63 6.96
CA LYS A 15 8.54 3.42 7.35
C LYS A 15 7.36 2.46 7.48
N GLN A 16 6.44 2.76 8.38
CA GLN A 16 5.25 1.95 8.54
C GLN A 16 4.09 2.78 9.11
N PHE A 17 2.89 2.32 8.82
CA PHE A 17 1.67 2.97 9.27
C PHE A 17 0.54 1.96 9.24
N VAL A 18 -0.32 1.97 10.25
CA VAL A 18 -1.55 1.18 10.25
C VAL A 18 -2.71 2.12 9.93
N TYR A 19 -3.31 1.87 8.77
CA TYR A 19 -4.43 2.64 8.26
C TYR A 19 -5.73 1.99 8.74
N GLU A 20 -6.57 2.74 9.44
CA GLU A 20 -7.81 2.20 9.99
C GLU A 20 -9.02 2.94 9.44
N ARG A 21 -10.08 2.20 9.13
CA ARG A 21 -11.40 2.72 8.77
C ARG A 21 -12.45 1.77 9.30
N GLU A 22 -13.64 2.30 9.58
CA GLU A 22 -14.78 1.47 9.97
C GLU A 22 -15.24 0.60 8.80
N GLY A 23 -15.78 -0.57 9.13
CA GLY A 23 -16.36 -1.48 8.16
C GLY A 23 -15.33 -2.28 7.40
N LYS A 24 -15.77 -2.85 6.30
CA LYS A 24 -14.95 -3.70 5.43
C LYS A 24 -14.28 -2.88 4.34
N VAL A 25 -13.28 -3.47 3.69
CA VAL A 25 -12.61 -2.87 2.53
C VAL A 25 -13.65 -2.64 1.43
N VAL A 26 -13.72 -1.41 0.94
CA VAL A 26 -14.52 -1.04 -0.24
C VAL A 26 -13.55 -0.88 -1.40
N TYR A 27 -13.51 -1.87 -2.30
CA TYR A 27 -12.47 -1.93 -3.33
C TYR A 27 -12.56 -0.79 -4.35
N SER A 28 -13.74 -0.22 -4.57
CA SER A 28 -13.90 0.97 -5.42
C SER A 28 -13.24 2.21 -4.82
N GLN A 29 -12.93 2.18 -3.52
CA GLN A 29 -12.27 3.28 -2.80
C GLN A 29 -10.79 2.98 -2.53
N PHE A 30 -10.25 1.91 -3.10
CA PHE A 30 -8.88 1.48 -2.79
C PHE A 30 -7.84 2.55 -3.11
N PHE A 31 -8.03 3.30 -4.19
CA PHE A 31 -7.11 4.39 -4.53
C PHE A 31 -7.09 5.47 -3.44
N THR A 32 -8.24 5.77 -2.84
CA THR A 32 -8.33 6.72 -1.74
C THR A 32 -7.52 6.22 -0.54
N TYR A 33 -7.65 4.94 -0.17
CA TYR A 33 -6.86 4.35 0.90
C TYR A 33 -5.37 4.46 0.61
N LEU A 34 -4.98 4.08 -0.60
CA LEU A 34 -3.58 4.09 -1.03
C LEU A 34 -2.99 5.49 -0.97
N SER A 35 -3.69 6.49 -1.49
CA SER A 35 -3.18 7.86 -1.51
C SER A 35 -3.07 8.44 -0.10
N GLU A 36 -4.00 8.16 0.78
CA GLU A 36 -3.93 8.61 2.17
C GLU A 36 -2.77 7.94 2.92
N ILE A 37 -2.57 6.65 2.70
CA ILE A 37 -1.45 5.90 3.27
C ILE A 37 -0.12 6.50 2.81
N CYS A 38 0.03 6.72 1.51
CA CYS A 38 1.26 7.27 0.94
C CYS A 38 1.53 8.68 1.43
N ALA A 39 0.50 9.51 1.56
CA ALA A 39 0.65 10.85 2.12
C ALA A 39 1.14 10.78 3.57
N THR A 40 0.62 9.87 4.37
CA THR A 40 1.04 9.69 5.77
C THR A 40 2.48 9.20 5.87
N LEU A 41 2.88 8.29 4.99
CA LEU A 41 4.24 7.76 4.95
C LEU A 41 5.24 8.72 4.30
N ASP A 42 4.75 9.81 3.70
CA ASP A 42 5.57 10.74 2.94
C ASP A 42 6.32 10.04 1.81
N VAL A 43 5.59 9.27 1.03
CA VAL A 43 6.09 8.63 -0.19
C VAL A 43 5.16 8.93 -1.35
N PRO A 44 5.64 8.87 -2.60
CA PRO A 44 4.77 9.06 -3.75
C PRO A 44 3.73 7.95 -3.83
N THR A 45 2.59 8.24 -4.45
CA THR A 45 1.53 7.26 -4.66
C THR A 45 1.82 6.48 -5.94
N PRO A 46 1.87 5.14 -5.89
CA PRO A 46 2.11 4.35 -7.09
C PRO A 46 0.90 4.33 -8.02
N VAL A 47 1.12 3.88 -9.25
CA VAL A 47 0.03 3.60 -10.18
C VAL A 47 -0.71 2.37 -9.68
N LEU A 48 -2.02 2.50 -9.49
CA LEU A 48 -2.87 1.41 -9.01
C LEU A 48 -3.51 0.70 -10.20
N LEU A 49 -3.16 -0.56 -10.39
CA LEU A 49 -3.73 -1.41 -11.43
C LEU A 49 -4.77 -2.36 -10.84
N LYS A 50 -5.64 -2.90 -11.70
CA LYS A 50 -6.64 -3.90 -11.29
C LYS A 50 -5.98 -5.13 -10.66
N THR A 51 -4.80 -5.52 -11.14
CA THR A 51 -4.05 -6.65 -10.59
C THR A 51 -3.62 -6.41 -9.15
N HIS A 52 -3.28 -5.18 -8.78
CA HIS A 52 -2.95 -4.83 -7.40
C HIS A 52 -4.16 -5.04 -6.49
N ILE A 53 -5.33 -4.56 -6.91
CA ILE A 53 -6.57 -4.70 -6.14
C ILE A 53 -6.95 -6.17 -6.02
N PHE A 54 -6.84 -6.93 -7.12
CA PHE A 54 -7.14 -8.35 -7.14
C PHE A 54 -6.23 -9.13 -6.17
N ASN A 55 -4.94 -8.83 -6.18
CA ASN A 55 -3.99 -9.47 -5.28
C ASN A 55 -4.30 -9.18 -3.81
N PHE A 56 -4.64 -7.92 -3.50
CA PHE A 56 -5.00 -7.56 -2.14
C PHE A 56 -6.27 -8.29 -1.70
N ALA A 57 -7.27 -8.34 -2.57
CA ALA A 57 -8.53 -9.03 -2.27
C ALA A 57 -8.33 -10.53 -2.07
N LYS A 58 -7.46 -11.15 -2.87
CA LYS A 58 -7.26 -12.60 -2.86
C LYS A 58 -6.29 -13.05 -1.77
N PHE A 59 -5.20 -12.31 -1.59
CA PHE A 59 -4.10 -12.74 -0.72
C PHE A 59 -3.98 -11.91 0.55
N ASN A 60 -4.82 -10.90 0.75
CA ASN A 60 -4.77 -9.97 1.87
C ASN A 60 -3.48 -9.16 1.94
N HIS A 61 -2.72 -9.11 0.84
CA HIS A 61 -1.56 -8.24 0.74
C HIS A 61 -1.25 -7.93 -0.72
N VAL A 62 -0.53 -6.84 -0.93
CA VAL A 62 -0.05 -6.44 -2.24
C VAL A 62 1.27 -5.68 -2.08
N ASN A 63 2.17 -5.87 -3.04
CA ASN A 63 3.44 -5.15 -3.12
C ASN A 63 3.43 -4.20 -4.30
N PHE A 64 3.88 -2.96 -4.05
CA PHE A 64 4.19 -2.00 -5.10
C PHE A 64 5.70 -1.89 -5.19
N LEU A 65 6.24 -2.11 -6.40
CA LEU A 65 7.68 -2.08 -6.66
C LEU A 65 8.07 -0.69 -7.20
N PRO A 66 9.35 -0.30 -7.19
CA PRO A 66 9.75 0.99 -7.73
C PRO A 66 9.24 1.28 -9.14
N ARG A 67 9.14 0.25 -10.00
CA ARG A 67 8.61 0.40 -11.36
C ARG A 67 7.13 0.78 -11.42
N ASP A 68 6.40 0.61 -10.32
CA ASP A 68 4.97 0.98 -10.25
C ASP A 68 4.77 2.46 -9.94
N PHE A 69 5.85 3.20 -9.69
CA PHE A 69 5.81 4.61 -9.35
C PHE A 69 6.28 5.45 -10.53
N VAL A 70 5.57 6.55 -10.81
CA VAL A 70 6.03 7.54 -11.79
C VAL A 70 7.18 8.35 -11.19
N GLU A 71 7.05 8.73 -9.93
CA GLU A 71 8.09 9.45 -9.20
C GLU A 71 9.08 8.48 -8.59
N SER A 72 10.28 8.97 -8.28
CA SER A 72 11.32 8.17 -7.64
C SER A 72 10.86 7.63 -6.30
N PHE A 73 10.94 6.31 -6.13
CA PHE A 73 10.62 5.61 -4.89
C PHE A 73 11.90 4.92 -4.40
N PRO A 74 12.56 5.46 -3.35
CA PRO A 74 13.91 4.99 -2.96
C PRO A 74 13.91 3.77 -2.06
N TYR A 75 12.84 2.99 -2.05
CA TYR A 75 12.73 1.75 -1.28
C TYR A 75 12.61 0.56 -2.22
N ASP A 76 12.74 -0.67 -1.68
CA ASP A 76 12.63 -1.87 -2.49
C ASP A 76 11.16 -2.17 -2.83
N LYS A 77 10.27 -1.91 -1.90
CA LYS A 77 8.83 -2.10 -2.10
C LYS A 77 8.00 -1.36 -1.05
N LEU A 78 6.77 -1.07 -1.42
CA LEU A 78 5.71 -0.67 -0.51
C LEU A 78 4.75 -1.84 -0.38
N THR A 79 4.57 -2.37 0.81
CA THR A 79 3.68 -3.50 1.08
C THR A 79 2.47 -3.04 1.84
N LEU A 80 1.28 -3.42 1.37
CA LEU A 80 0.03 -3.24 2.10
C LEU A 80 -0.48 -4.62 2.50
N GLU A 81 -0.79 -4.79 3.78
CA GLU A 81 -1.29 -6.04 4.32
C GLU A 81 -2.58 -5.79 5.08
N ASN A 82 -3.63 -6.54 4.73
CA ASN A 82 -4.90 -6.49 5.46
C ASN A 82 -4.73 -7.29 6.75
N ILE A 83 -4.77 -6.60 7.88
CA ILE A 83 -4.62 -7.25 9.19
C ILE A 83 -5.93 -7.28 9.97
N PHE A 84 -7.05 -6.97 9.29
CA PHE A 84 -8.43 -7.03 9.80
C PHE A 84 -8.67 -6.13 11.00
#